data_d2a82b87aa5995f8d8e1b8b3d6862196
#
_entry.id   d2a82b87aa5995f8d8e1b8b3d6862196
#
_cell.length_a   1.000
_cell.length_b   1.000
_cell.length_c   1.000
_cell.angle_alpha   90.00
_cell.angle_beta   90.00
_cell.angle_gamma   90.00
#
_symmetry.space_group_name_H-M   'P 1'
#
loop_
_entity.id
_entity.type
_entity.pdbx_description
1 polymer ?
#
loop_
_entity_poly.entity_id
_entity_poly.type
_entity_poly.pdbx_seq_one_letter_code
_entity_poly.pdbx_strand_id
1 'polypeptide(L)'
;EQPLVALVIRGDHELNEIKAEKLPEVASPFEFADEAVIKAKIGAGVGSLGPVNLNIPVIIDRSVALVSDFSAGANIDGKHYFNINWERDVALPKVADIRNVVEGDPSPDGKGTLLIKRGIEVGHIFQLGKKYSEAMNATVQGEDGRPMVVTMGCYGIGVTRVVAAAIEQHFDDRGIVWPTDEIAPFTVAVVPMNMHKSESVQEYAEELYRTLQAQGVEVIFDDRKERPGVMFADMELIGVPHMVVIGEKNLANGEIEYKNRRTGEKQMIAKEQLLDFLKGQIKA
;
A
#
# COMPACT_ATOMS: atom_id res chain seq x y z
N GLU A 1 20.09 -2.17 -40.69
CA GLU A 1 18.72 -1.77 -40.41
C GLU A 1 18.32 -2.35 -39.07
N GLN A 2 17.79 -1.57 -38.15
CA GLN A 2 17.25 -2.08 -36.90
C GLN A 2 15.97 -2.89 -37.21
N PRO A 3 15.85 -4.12 -36.74
CA PRO A 3 14.62 -4.90 -36.89
C PRO A 3 13.48 -4.25 -36.09
N LEU A 4 12.30 -4.15 -36.70
CA LEU A 4 11.08 -3.66 -36.04
C LEU A 4 10.12 -4.80 -35.78
N VAL A 5 9.36 -4.71 -34.69
CA VAL A 5 8.19 -5.53 -34.38
C VAL A 5 6.99 -4.64 -34.09
N ALA A 6 5.83 -4.98 -34.62
CA ALA A 6 4.60 -4.26 -34.30
C ALA A 6 3.86 -4.97 -33.15
N LEU A 7 3.57 -4.21 -32.09
CA LEU A 7 2.74 -4.67 -30.98
C LEU A 7 1.36 -4.06 -31.10
N VAL A 8 0.32 -4.90 -31.19
CA VAL A 8 -1.05 -4.45 -31.43
C VAL A 8 -1.90 -4.70 -30.19
N ILE A 9 -2.50 -3.65 -29.70
CA ILE A 9 -3.44 -3.65 -28.58
C ILE A 9 -4.74 -2.96 -29.00
N ARG A 10 -5.81 -3.10 -28.23
CA ARG A 10 -7.04 -2.33 -28.44
C ARG A 10 -6.79 -0.85 -28.16
N GLY A 11 -7.51 0.04 -28.82
CA GLY A 11 -7.36 1.49 -28.68
C GLY A 11 -7.75 2.04 -27.30
N ASP A 12 -8.48 1.27 -26.50
CA ASP A 12 -8.86 1.59 -25.12
C ASP A 12 -7.95 0.91 -24.06
N HIS A 13 -6.87 0.25 -24.49
CA HIS A 13 -5.91 -0.41 -23.64
C HIS A 13 -4.53 0.26 -23.73
N GLU A 14 -3.70 0.02 -22.73
CA GLU A 14 -2.31 0.48 -22.67
C GLU A 14 -1.33 -0.70 -22.73
N LEU A 15 -0.21 -0.51 -23.43
CA LEU A 15 0.87 -1.47 -23.49
C LEU A 15 1.55 -1.60 -22.11
N ASN A 16 1.84 -2.83 -21.72
CA ASN A 16 2.72 -3.12 -20.60
C ASN A 16 4.13 -3.40 -21.12
N GLU A 17 5.03 -2.42 -21.01
CA GLU A 17 6.39 -2.50 -21.55
C GLU A 17 7.18 -3.65 -20.92
N ILE A 18 6.98 -3.93 -19.62
CA ILE A 18 7.65 -5.03 -18.90
C ILE A 18 7.20 -6.40 -19.42
N LYS A 19 5.92 -6.55 -19.79
CA LYS A 19 5.43 -7.80 -20.42
C LYS A 19 5.98 -7.92 -21.84
N ALA A 20 5.99 -6.83 -22.58
CA ALA A 20 6.48 -6.80 -23.97
C ALA A 20 7.97 -7.13 -24.04
N GLU A 21 8.80 -6.57 -23.17
CA GLU A 21 10.24 -6.82 -23.09
C GLU A 21 10.63 -8.30 -22.86
N LYS A 22 9.72 -9.08 -22.27
CA LYS A 22 9.93 -10.53 -22.08
C LYS A 22 9.79 -11.36 -23.36
N LEU A 23 9.31 -10.76 -24.44
CA LEU A 23 9.16 -11.43 -25.72
C LEU A 23 10.50 -11.40 -26.46
N PRO A 24 10.93 -12.52 -27.05
CA PRO A 24 12.25 -12.61 -27.70
C PRO A 24 12.39 -11.71 -28.96
N GLU A 25 11.27 -11.27 -29.52
CA GLU A 25 11.26 -10.36 -30.68
C GLU A 25 11.34 -8.89 -30.27
N VAL A 26 11.26 -8.57 -29.00
CA VAL A 26 11.25 -7.20 -28.45
C VAL A 26 12.61 -6.87 -27.84
N ALA A 27 13.07 -5.65 -28.02
CA ALA A 27 14.33 -5.19 -27.44
C ALA A 27 14.28 -5.18 -25.90
N SER A 28 15.41 -5.47 -25.27
CA SER A 28 15.63 -5.32 -23.84
C SER A 28 16.89 -4.47 -23.61
N PRO A 29 16.79 -3.29 -23.01
CA PRO A 29 15.56 -2.66 -22.50
C PRO A 29 14.56 -2.32 -23.61
N PHE A 30 13.26 -2.26 -23.22
CA PHE A 30 12.19 -1.89 -24.14
C PHE A 30 12.40 -0.48 -24.71
N GLU A 31 12.22 -0.32 -26.01
CA GLU A 31 12.38 0.96 -26.67
C GLU A 31 11.35 1.11 -27.82
N PHE A 32 10.68 2.24 -27.87
CA PHE A 32 9.83 2.59 -29.00
C PHE A 32 10.69 3.02 -30.19
N ALA A 33 10.29 2.58 -31.39
CA ALA A 33 10.97 2.99 -32.59
C ALA A 33 10.69 4.46 -32.93
N ASP A 34 11.70 5.16 -33.44
CA ASP A 34 11.58 6.52 -33.92
C ASP A 34 10.59 6.62 -35.11
N GLU A 35 9.79 7.68 -35.15
CA GLU A 35 8.81 7.92 -36.20
C GLU A 35 9.43 7.92 -37.60
N ALA A 36 10.64 8.46 -37.74
CA ALA A 36 11.39 8.47 -39.02
C ALA A 36 11.71 7.02 -39.48
N VAL A 37 12.08 6.14 -38.55
CA VAL A 37 12.37 4.73 -38.81
C VAL A 37 11.10 3.99 -39.21
N ILE A 38 10.00 4.22 -38.47
CA ILE A 38 8.67 3.67 -38.77
C ILE A 38 8.24 4.07 -40.18
N LYS A 39 8.29 5.36 -40.49
CA LYS A 39 7.87 5.90 -41.81
C LYS A 39 8.72 5.37 -42.94
N ALA A 40 10.02 5.27 -42.75
CA ALA A 40 10.94 4.70 -43.76
C ALA A 40 10.66 3.21 -44.03
N LYS A 41 10.30 2.42 -43.00
CA LYS A 41 10.11 0.99 -43.11
C LYS A 41 8.69 0.57 -43.57
N ILE A 42 7.68 1.30 -43.10
CA ILE A 42 6.25 0.98 -43.33
C ILE A 42 5.65 1.84 -44.44
N GLY A 43 6.11 3.07 -44.62
CA GLY A 43 5.58 4.03 -45.58
C GLY A 43 4.50 4.97 -45.06
N ALA A 44 4.16 4.86 -43.74
CA ALA A 44 3.18 5.71 -43.09
C ALA A 44 3.67 6.11 -41.69
N GLY A 45 3.21 7.27 -41.20
CA GLY A 45 3.50 7.77 -39.87
C GLY A 45 2.56 7.18 -38.81
N VAL A 46 2.88 7.48 -37.53
CA VAL A 46 2.04 7.13 -36.38
C VAL A 46 0.61 7.68 -36.56
N GLY A 47 -0.41 6.91 -36.13
CA GLY A 47 -1.81 7.26 -36.36
C GLY A 47 -2.43 6.63 -37.60
N SER A 48 -1.62 6.08 -38.55
CA SER A 48 -2.10 5.43 -39.77
C SER A 48 -1.62 3.98 -39.89
N LEU A 49 -1.09 3.40 -38.82
CA LEU A 49 -0.53 2.05 -38.79
C LEU A 49 -1.60 1.00 -38.48
N GLY A 50 -1.47 -0.19 -39.08
CA GLY A 50 -2.35 -1.29 -38.82
C GLY A 50 -1.77 -2.63 -39.28
N PRO A 51 -2.39 -3.77 -38.90
CA PRO A 51 -1.82 -5.09 -39.12
C PRO A 51 -1.95 -5.60 -40.57
N VAL A 52 -2.82 -5.00 -41.37
CA VAL A 52 -3.08 -5.47 -42.76
C VAL A 52 -1.94 -5.06 -43.68
N ASN A 53 -1.38 -6.02 -44.43
CA ASN A 53 -0.26 -5.81 -45.36
C ASN A 53 1.01 -5.18 -44.69
N LEU A 54 1.27 -5.51 -43.42
CA LEU A 54 2.43 -5.06 -42.71
C LEU A 54 3.60 -6.05 -42.89
N ASN A 55 4.72 -5.59 -43.46
CA ASN A 55 5.89 -6.41 -43.77
C ASN A 55 6.93 -6.48 -42.65
N ILE A 56 6.48 -6.49 -41.39
CA ILE A 56 7.32 -6.71 -40.21
C ILE A 56 6.61 -7.70 -39.29
N PRO A 57 7.30 -8.37 -38.37
CA PRO A 57 6.65 -9.22 -37.37
C PRO A 57 5.57 -8.47 -36.59
N VAL A 58 4.43 -9.13 -36.38
CA VAL A 58 3.29 -8.58 -35.62
C VAL A 58 2.99 -9.49 -34.44
N ILE A 59 2.84 -8.90 -33.27
CA ILE A 59 2.37 -9.58 -32.06
C ILE A 59 1.15 -8.84 -31.56
N ILE A 60 0.08 -9.56 -31.28
CA ILE A 60 -1.18 -8.98 -30.83
C ILE A 60 -1.49 -9.39 -29.40
N ASP A 61 -2.15 -8.51 -28.65
CA ASP A 61 -2.69 -8.85 -27.35
C ASP A 61 -3.81 -9.91 -27.45
N ARG A 62 -3.95 -10.73 -26.40
CA ARG A 62 -5.02 -11.75 -26.31
C ARG A 62 -6.42 -11.17 -26.54
N SER A 63 -6.68 -9.95 -26.06
CA SER A 63 -7.95 -9.27 -26.23
C SER A 63 -8.22 -8.87 -27.68
N VAL A 64 -7.16 -8.57 -28.45
CA VAL A 64 -7.25 -8.23 -29.87
C VAL A 64 -7.53 -9.46 -30.72
N ALA A 65 -7.05 -10.64 -30.35
CA ALA A 65 -7.30 -11.89 -31.07
C ALA A 65 -8.78 -12.29 -31.13
N LEU A 66 -9.59 -11.75 -30.21
CA LEU A 66 -11.03 -12.06 -30.10
C LEU A 66 -11.93 -11.01 -30.74
N VAL A 67 -11.35 -9.92 -31.30
CA VAL A 67 -12.15 -8.84 -31.90
C VAL A 67 -12.49 -9.15 -33.35
N SER A 68 -13.72 -8.86 -33.74
CA SER A 68 -14.21 -8.89 -35.12
C SER A 68 -14.63 -7.49 -35.56
N ASP A 69 -14.67 -7.28 -36.89
CA ASP A 69 -15.10 -6.03 -37.52
C ASP A 69 -14.38 -4.77 -36.98
N PHE A 70 -13.10 -4.94 -36.64
CA PHE A 70 -12.31 -3.84 -36.06
C PHE A 70 -11.76 -2.86 -37.10
N SER A 71 -11.30 -1.70 -36.63
CA SER A 71 -10.71 -0.68 -37.49
C SER A 71 -9.25 -0.48 -37.11
N ALA A 72 -8.40 -0.25 -38.09
CA ALA A 72 -6.98 0.08 -37.89
C ALA A 72 -6.47 0.93 -39.05
N GLY A 73 -5.28 1.53 -38.87
CA GLY A 73 -4.62 2.24 -39.97
C GLY A 73 -4.36 1.34 -41.19
N ALA A 74 -4.31 1.95 -42.36
CA ALA A 74 -4.10 1.24 -43.61
C ALA A 74 -2.64 1.23 -44.09
N ASN A 75 -1.70 1.64 -43.22
CA ASN A 75 -0.27 1.84 -43.54
C ASN A 75 -0.07 2.85 -44.70
N ILE A 76 -1.01 3.79 -44.84
CA ILE A 76 -0.99 4.93 -45.74
C ILE A 76 -1.42 6.15 -44.92
N ASP A 77 -0.66 7.23 -44.94
CA ASP A 77 -0.97 8.43 -44.20
C ASP A 77 -2.40 8.92 -44.36
N GLY A 78 -3.11 9.10 -43.26
CA GLY A 78 -4.50 9.57 -43.18
C GLY A 78 -5.56 8.56 -43.62
N LYS A 79 -5.21 7.29 -43.88
CA LYS A 79 -6.15 6.25 -44.26
C LYS A 79 -6.30 5.15 -43.23
N HIS A 80 -7.53 4.60 -43.14
CA HIS A 80 -7.90 3.50 -42.24
C HIS A 80 -8.75 2.46 -42.96
N TYR A 81 -8.58 1.23 -42.53
CA TYR A 81 -9.51 0.13 -42.86
C TYR A 81 -10.58 -0.01 -41.77
N PHE A 82 -11.76 -0.41 -42.19
CA PHE A 82 -12.91 -0.74 -41.33
C PHE A 82 -13.36 -2.18 -41.58
N ASN A 83 -14.02 -2.77 -40.60
CA ASN A 83 -14.55 -4.14 -40.68
C ASN A 83 -13.46 -5.19 -40.96
N ILE A 84 -12.29 -5.02 -40.39
CA ILE A 84 -11.19 -5.99 -40.49
C ILE A 84 -11.53 -7.21 -39.65
N ASN A 85 -11.30 -8.40 -40.21
CA ASN A 85 -11.42 -9.67 -39.48
C ASN A 85 -10.16 -10.51 -39.66
N TRP A 86 -9.76 -11.14 -38.59
CA TRP A 86 -8.68 -12.13 -38.63
C TRP A 86 -9.06 -13.29 -39.57
N GLU A 87 -8.09 -13.91 -40.22
CA GLU A 87 -8.20 -15.02 -41.15
C GLU A 87 -8.98 -14.70 -42.47
N ARG A 88 -9.71 -13.60 -42.52
CA ARG A 88 -10.35 -13.12 -43.76
C ARG A 88 -9.48 -12.08 -44.49
N ASP A 89 -9.03 -11.05 -43.74
CA ASP A 89 -8.34 -9.89 -44.32
C ASP A 89 -6.83 -9.91 -43.98
N VAL A 90 -6.47 -10.53 -42.87
CA VAL A 90 -5.10 -10.72 -42.41
C VAL A 90 -5.03 -11.98 -41.55
N ALA A 91 -3.99 -12.79 -41.72
CA ALA A 91 -3.74 -13.96 -40.88
C ALA A 91 -3.58 -13.57 -39.41
N LEU A 92 -4.08 -14.43 -38.52
CA LEU A 92 -3.92 -14.20 -37.07
C LEU A 92 -2.44 -14.25 -36.70
N PRO A 93 -1.85 -13.14 -36.19
CA PRO A 93 -0.44 -13.10 -35.80
C PRO A 93 -0.17 -13.86 -34.50
N LYS A 94 1.08 -13.83 -34.05
CA LYS A 94 1.47 -14.30 -32.71
C LYS A 94 0.66 -13.57 -31.63
N VAL A 95 0.01 -14.34 -30.75
CA VAL A 95 -0.79 -13.81 -29.64
C VAL A 95 0.01 -13.86 -28.36
N ALA A 96 0.05 -12.77 -27.59
CA ALA A 96 0.72 -12.68 -26.32
C ALA A 96 -0.08 -11.81 -25.32
N ASP A 97 0.24 -11.89 -24.05
CA ASP A 97 -0.28 -10.98 -23.03
C ASP A 97 0.66 -9.78 -22.92
N ILE A 98 0.30 -8.64 -23.50
CA ILE A 98 1.16 -7.47 -23.62
C ILE A 98 0.53 -6.17 -23.13
N ARG A 99 -0.69 -6.20 -22.59
CA ARG A 99 -1.38 -4.99 -22.10
C ARG A 99 -1.37 -4.87 -20.58
N ASN A 100 -1.61 -3.68 -20.08
CA ASN A 100 -1.97 -3.45 -18.70
C ASN A 100 -3.38 -4.04 -18.43
N VAL A 101 -3.59 -4.53 -17.22
CA VAL A 101 -4.92 -4.92 -16.75
C VAL A 101 -5.79 -3.67 -16.58
N VAL A 102 -7.10 -3.84 -16.74
CA VAL A 102 -8.09 -2.79 -16.48
C VAL A 102 -9.11 -3.28 -15.45
N GLU A 103 -9.79 -2.34 -14.81
CA GLU A 103 -10.85 -2.67 -13.87
C GLU A 103 -11.97 -3.46 -14.60
N GLY A 104 -12.45 -4.53 -13.96
CA GLY A 104 -13.44 -5.42 -14.54
C GLY A 104 -12.88 -6.59 -15.35
N ASP A 105 -11.57 -6.65 -15.59
CA ASP A 105 -10.94 -7.83 -16.18
C ASP A 105 -11.23 -9.08 -15.35
N PRO A 106 -11.39 -10.26 -15.98
CA PRO A 106 -11.57 -11.50 -15.25
C PRO A 106 -10.32 -11.82 -14.40
N SER A 107 -10.55 -12.29 -13.19
CA SER A 107 -9.45 -12.76 -12.33
C SER A 107 -8.77 -14.00 -12.97
N PRO A 108 -7.42 -14.12 -12.89
CA PRO A 108 -6.69 -15.27 -13.43
C PRO A 108 -7.10 -16.62 -12.85
N ASP A 109 -7.68 -16.63 -11.63
CA ASP A 109 -8.21 -17.84 -10.97
C ASP A 109 -9.63 -18.21 -11.41
N GLY A 110 -10.23 -17.42 -12.31
CA GLY A 110 -11.60 -17.60 -12.80
C GLY A 110 -12.70 -17.26 -11.80
N LYS A 111 -12.37 -16.65 -10.66
CA LYS A 111 -13.31 -16.35 -9.58
C LYS A 111 -13.52 -14.85 -9.40
N GLY A 112 -14.31 -14.25 -10.27
CA GLY A 112 -14.67 -12.84 -10.20
C GLY A 112 -13.87 -11.93 -11.13
N THR A 113 -13.88 -10.64 -10.85
CA THR A 113 -13.26 -9.59 -11.65
C THR A 113 -12.25 -8.78 -10.83
N LEU A 114 -11.30 -8.15 -11.53
CA LEU A 114 -10.29 -7.32 -10.94
C LEU A 114 -10.87 -5.96 -10.50
N LEU A 115 -10.49 -5.52 -9.34
CA LEU A 115 -10.70 -4.15 -8.84
C LEU A 115 -9.35 -3.47 -8.71
N ILE A 116 -9.26 -2.24 -9.21
CA ILE A 116 -8.04 -1.42 -9.07
C ILE A 116 -8.18 -0.52 -7.85
N LYS A 117 -7.31 -0.73 -6.87
CA LYS A 117 -7.26 0.07 -5.63
C LYS A 117 -5.89 0.69 -5.44
N ARG A 118 -5.86 1.91 -4.90
CA ARG A 118 -4.63 2.50 -4.43
C ARG A 118 -4.39 2.07 -3.00
N GLY A 119 -3.16 1.68 -2.69
CA GLY A 119 -2.72 1.33 -1.35
C GLY A 119 -1.51 2.16 -0.93
N ILE A 120 -1.22 2.16 0.37
CA ILE A 120 0.02 2.72 0.90
C ILE A 120 1.03 1.59 0.97
N GLU A 121 2.15 1.72 0.24
CA GLU A 121 3.23 0.75 0.30
C GLU A 121 3.96 0.87 1.64
N VAL A 122 3.77 -0.10 2.51
CA VAL A 122 4.42 -0.13 3.83
C VAL A 122 5.69 -0.97 3.85
N GLY A 123 5.86 -1.87 2.89
CA GLY A 123 7.03 -2.73 2.75
C GLY A 123 7.23 -3.19 1.32
N HIS A 124 8.46 -3.59 0.99
CA HIS A 124 8.82 -4.04 -0.35
C HIS A 124 9.86 -5.17 -0.29
N ILE A 125 9.74 -6.11 -1.24
CA ILE A 125 10.70 -7.20 -1.44
C ILE A 125 11.50 -6.90 -2.69
N PHE A 126 12.83 -6.93 -2.59
CA PHE A 126 13.73 -6.69 -3.69
C PHE A 126 14.41 -8.00 -4.09
N GLN A 127 14.28 -8.39 -5.34
CA GLN A 127 15.01 -9.51 -5.93
C GLN A 127 16.34 -8.99 -6.48
N LEU A 128 17.40 -9.09 -5.68
CA LEU A 128 18.73 -8.57 -6.04
C LEU A 128 19.52 -9.50 -6.97
N GLY A 129 19.08 -10.75 -7.10
CA GLY A 129 19.78 -11.75 -7.90
C GLY A 129 21.21 -11.95 -7.41
N LYS A 130 22.17 -11.89 -8.32
CA LYS A 130 23.60 -12.05 -8.03
C LYS A 130 24.41 -10.75 -8.11
N LYS A 131 23.75 -9.63 -8.37
CA LYS A 131 24.41 -8.34 -8.61
C LYS A 131 25.44 -7.94 -7.54
N TYR A 132 25.08 -8.13 -6.28
CA TYR A 132 25.97 -7.79 -5.16
C TYR A 132 26.84 -8.99 -4.72
N SER A 133 26.30 -10.19 -4.73
CA SER A 133 27.01 -11.38 -4.30
C SER A 133 28.21 -11.72 -5.21
N GLU A 134 28.12 -11.47 -6.50
CA GLU A 134 29.27 -11.59 -7.43
C GLU A 134 30.37 -10.60 -7.08
N ALA A 135 30.03 -9.31 -6.90
CA ALA A 135 31.00 -8.27 -6.55
C ALA A 135 31.67 -8.51 -5.18
N MET A 136 30.96 -9.15 -4.26
CA MET A 136 31.44 -9.46 -2.91
C MET A 136 32.14 -10.83 -2.83
N ASN A 137 32.17 -11.62 -3.89
CA ASN A 137 32.59 -13.01 -3.89
C ASN A 137 31.86 -13.87 -2.83
N ALA A 138 30.58 -13.56 -2.59
CA ALA A 138 29.74 -14.30 -1.65
C ALA A 138 29.33 -15.63 -2.26
N THR A 139 30.12 -16.70 -1.96
CA THR A 139 29.91 -18.02 -2.50
C THR A 139 29.68 -19.06 -1.41
N VAL A 140 28.95 -20.10 -1.75
CA VAL A 140 28.78 -21.32 -0.96
C VAL A 140 29.24 -22.51 -1.78
N GLN A 141 29.54 -23.62 -1.14
CA GLN A 141 29.84 -24.87 -1.84
C GLN A 141 28.52 -25.51 -2.30
N GLY A 142 28.36 -25.71 -3.60
CA GLY A 142 27.24 -26.42 -4.18
C GLY A 142 27.28 -27.92 -3.88
N GLU A 143 26.20 -28.63 -4.19
CA GLU A 143 26.11 -30.10 -4.00
C GLU A 143 27.17 -30.86 -4.81
N ASP A 144 27.61 -30.29 -5.93
CA ASP A 144 28.70 -30.82 -6.78
C ASP A 144 30.12 -30.46 -6.29
N GLY A 145 30.23 -29.84 -5.13
CA GLY A 145 31.49 -29.40 -4.53
C GLY A 145 32.10 -28.14 -5.17
N ARG A 146 31.43 -27.50 -6.12
CA ARG A 146 31.91 -26.26 -6.78
C ARG A 146 31.40 -25.00 -6.07
N PRO A 147 32.19 -23.90 -6.11
CA PRO A 147 31.72 -22.63 -5.62
C PRO A 147 30.49 -22.15 -6.41
N MET A 148 29.42 -21.77 -5.71
CA MET A 148 28.21 -21.23 -6.27
C MET A 148 27.96 -19.85 -5.67
N VAL A 149 27.77 -18.81 -6.51
CA VAL A 149 27.42 -17.48 -6.07
C VAL A 149 25.98 -17.50 -5.56
N VAL A 150 25.77 -16.98 -4.34
CA VAL A 150 24.44 -16.95 -3.71
C VAL A 150 23.50 -15.95 -4.37
N THR A 151 22.22 -16.32 -4.48
CA THR A 151 21.17 -15.38 -4.88
C THR A 151 20.71 -14.58 -3.67
N MET A 152 20.57 -13.29 -3.83
CA MET A 152 20.21 -12.36 -2.75
C MET A 152 18.80 -11.80 -2.92
N GLY A 153 18.13 -11.61 -1.79
CA GLY A 153 16.92 -10.81 -1.65
C GLY A 153 17.10 -9.75 -0.58
N CYS A 154 16.29 -8.71 -0.62
CA CYS A 154 16.22 -7.69 0.41
C CYS A 154 14.77 -7.46 0.79
N TYR A 155 14.51 -7.19 2.05
CA TYR A 155 13.17 -7.00 2.60
C TYR A 155 13.17 -5.70 3.38
N GLY A 156 12.39 -4.72 2.91
CA GLY A 156 12.31 -3.41 3.51
C GLY A 156 10.94 -3.12 4.11
N ILE A 157 10.91 -2.45 5.27
CA ILE A 157 9.70 -1.89 5.86
C ILE A 157 9.94 -0.41 6.15
N GLY A 158 9.04 0.45 5.71
CA GLY A 158 9.07 1.87 6.00
C GLY A 158 8.46 2.16 7.38
N VAL A 159 9.26 2.07 8.45
CA VAL A 159 8.77 2.21 9.84
C VAL A 159 7.96 3.49 10.04
N THR A 160 8.50 4.63 9.63
CA THR A 160 7.79 5.92 9.73
C THR A 160 6.58 6.00 8.81
N ARG A 161 6.63 5.36 7.65
CA ARG A 161 5.49 5.26 6.73
C ARG A 161 4.36 4.42 7.32
N VAL A 162 4.68 3.36 8.06
CA VAL A 162 3.66 2.55 8.77
C VAL A 162 2.91 3.40 9.78
N VAL A 163 3.61 4.23 10.56
CA VAL A 163 2.96 5.16 11.50
C VAL A 163 2.04 6.14 10.76
N ALA A 164 2.55 6.78 9.70
CA ALA A 164 1.75 7.71 8.90
C ALA A 164 0.52 7.03 8.26
N ALA A 165 0.68 5.80 7.76
CA ALA A 165 -0.41 5.02 7.19
C ALA A 165 -1.47 4.63 8.23
N ALA A 166 -1.04 4.29 9.46
CA ALA A 166 -1.96 4.00 10.56
C ALA A 166 -2.80 5.24 10.92
N ILE A 167 -2.19 6.41 10.99
CA ILE A 167 -2.89 7.68 11.25
C ILE A 167 -3.87 8.00 10.11
N GLU A 168 -3.43 7.90 8.85
CA GLU A 168 -4.23 8.19 7.66
C GLU A 168 -5.48 7.28 7.56
N GLN A 169 -5.37 6.03 8.02
CA GLN A 169 -6.46 5.06 7.94
C GLN A 169 -7.34 5.00 9.18
N HIS A 170 -6.87 5.54 10.31
CA HIS A 170 -7.53 5.42 11.61
C HIS A 170 -7.59 6.76 12.32
N PHE A 171 -8.56 7.58 11.95
CA PHE A 171 -8.87 8.84 12.62
C PHE A 171 -10.39 9.10 12.60
N ASP A 172 -10.82 10.00 13.47
CA ASP A 172 -12.18 10.58 13.47
C ASP A 172 -12.09 12.11 13.65
N ASP A 173 -13.23 12.78 13.77
CA ASP A 173 -13.32 14.24 13.93
C ASP A 173 -12.61 14.77 15.19
N ARG A 174 -12.26 13.90 16.13
CA ARG A 174 -11.59 14.26 17.38
C ARG A 174 -10.08 14.03 17.34
N GLY A 175 -9.59 13.24 16.39
CA GLY A 175 -8.16 12.97 16.23
C GLY A 175 -7.83 11.53 15.88
N ILE A 176 -6.62 11.10 16.26
CA ILE A 176 -6.10 9.76 15.93
C ILE A 176 -6.86 8.67 16.71
N VAL A 177 -7.07 7.54 16.04
CA VAL A 177 -7.61 6.30 16.64
C VAL A 177 -6.63 5.18 16.36
N TRP A 178 -5.65 4.97 17.22
CA TRP A 178 -4.65 3.92 17.02
C TRP A 178 -5.31 2.54 16.94
N PRO A 179 -4.99 1.71 15.92
CA PRO A 179 -5.64 0.40 15.74
C PRO A 179 -5.30 -0.60 16.85
N THR A 180 -4.10 -0.48 17.45
CA THR A 180 -3.65 -1.30 18.58
C THR A 180 -2.94 -0.44 19.64
N ASP A 181 -2.77 -0.98 20.83
CA ASP A 181 -2.10 -0.26 21.92
C ASP A 181 -0.59 -0.14 21.70
N GLU A 182 0.01 -1.14 21.03
CA GLU A 182 1.45 -1.24 20.83
C GLU A 182 2.04 -0.16 19.91
N ILE A 183 1.23 0.38 18.98
CA ILE A 183 1.69 1.45 18.10
C ILE A 183 1.28 2.84 18.57
N ALA A 184 0.46 2.93 19.61
CA ALA A 184 0.15 4.20 20.24
C ALA A 184 1.37 4.74 21.00
N PRO A 185 1.65 6.05 20.94
CA PRO A 185 2.80 6.64 21.65
C PRO A 185 2.68 6.54 23.17
N PHE A 186 1.45 6.45 23.66
CA PHE A 186 1.11 6.21 25.06
C PHE A 186 -0.10 5.29 25.12
N THR A 187 -0.08 4.35 26.04
CA THR A 187 -1.18 3.39 26.23
C THR A 187 -2.28 3.97 27.12
N VAL A 188 -1.88 4.66 28.19
CA VAL A 188 -2.82 5.23 29.16
C VAL A 188 -2.57 6.74 29.34
N ALA A 189 -3.65 7.52 29.34
CA ALA A 189 -3.63 8.92 29.78
C ALA A 189 -4.22 9.03 31.19
N VAL A 190 -3.48 9.60 32.11
CA VAL A 190 -3.97 10.00 33.45
C VAL A 190 -4.29 11.48 33.42
N VAL A 191 -5.57 11.82 33.59
CA VAL A 191 -6.09 13.18 33.49
C VAL A 191 -6.73 13.59 34.82
N PRO A 192 -5.93 14.22 35.73
CA PRO A 192 -6.41 14.69 37.03
C PRO A 192 -7.06 16.06 36.91
N MET A 193 -8.38 16.13 37.04
CA MET A 193 -9.15 17.36 36.94
C MET A 193 -8.89 18.27 38.14
N ASN A 194 -8.42 19.50 37.86
CA ASN A 194 -8.15 20.51 38.88
C ASN A 194 -7.21 20.04 40.02
N MET A 195 -6.25 19.18 39.74
CA MET A 195 -5.35 18.60 40.78
C MET A 195 -4.64 19.68 41.62
N HIS A 196 -4.34 20.85 41.06
CA HIS A 196 -3.72 21.96 41.78
C HIS A 196 -4.64 22.62 42.84
N LYS A 197 -5.91 22.16 42.93
CA LYS A 197 -6.88 22.62 43.95
C LYS A 197 -7.30 21.51 44.92
N SER A 198 -6.90 20.28 44.66
CA SER A 198 -7.30 19.10 45.41
C SER A 198 -6.09 18.19 45.64
N GLU A 199 -5.59 18.20 46.87
CA GLU A 199 -4.45 17.37 47.27
C GLU A 199 -4.74 15.88 47.08
N SER A 200 -5.94 15.43 47.40
CA SER A 200 -6.34 14.02 47.21
C SER A 200 -6.32 13.57 45.77
N VAL A 201 -6.71 14.44 44.82
CA VAL A 201 -6.61 14.16 43.38
C VAL A 201 -5.18 14.10 42.94
N GLN A 202 -4.34 15.02 43.40
CA GLN A 202 -2.93 15.07 43.09
C GLN A 202 -2.21 13.79 43.57
N GLU A 203 -2.34 13.47 44.85
CA GLU A 203 -1.69 12.30 45.46
C GLU A 203 -2.08 11.00 44.77
N TYR A 204 -3.39 10.80 44.52
CA TYR A 204 -3.87 9.61 43.84
C TYR A 204 -3.39 9.52 42.41
N ALA A 205 -3.43 10.61 41.66
CA ALA A 205 -3.01 10.62 40.27
C ALA A 205 -1.50 10.35 40.11
N GLU A 206 -0.68 10.93 40.97
CA GLU A 206 0.77 10.69 41.01
C GLU A 206 1.11 9.26 41.41
N GLU A 207 0.39 8.69 42.37
CA GLU A 207 0.55 7.28 42.76
C GLU A 207 0.17 6.33 41.63
N LEU A 208 -0.96 6.57 41.01
CA LEU A 208 -1.41 5.79 39.84
C LEU A 208 -0.41 5.83 38.70
N TYR A 209 0.07 7.03 38.35
CA TYR A 209 1.07 7.23 37.32
C TYR A 209 2.35 6.42 37.60
N ARG A 210 2.92 6.54 38.81
CA ARG A 210 4.13 5.80 39.22
C ARG A 210 3.88 4.28 39.16
N THR A 211 2.71 3.84 39.62
CA THR A 211 2.35 2.41 39.65
C THR A 211 2.25 1.83 38.24
N LEU A 212 1.61 2.53 37.29
CA LEU A 212 1.50 2.10 35.90
C LEU A 212 2.88 2.08 35.23
N GLN A 213 3.70 3.10 35.42
CA GLN A 213 5.09 3.12 34.91
C GLN A 213 5.93 1.96 35.45
N ALA A 214 5.83 1.66 36.76
CA ALA A 214 6.55 0.55 37.37
C ALA A 214 6.11 -0.83 36.79
N GLN A 215 4.93 -0.91 36.17
CA GLN A 215 4.43 -2.09 35.48
C GLN A 215 4.79 -2.10 33.96
N GLY A 216 5.58 -1.12 33.51
CA GLY A 216 6.01 -1.04 32.11
C GLY A 216 4.94 -0.48 31.15
N VAL A 217 3.91 0.18 31.67
CA VAL A 217 2.87 0.82 30.83
C VAL A 217 3.39 2.19 30.39
N GLU A 218 3.26 2.50 29.09
CA GLU A 218 3.54 3.83 28.55
C GLU A 218 2.40 4.78 28.93
N VAL A 219 2.69 5.70 29.87
CA VAL A 219 1.67 6.59 30.46
C VAL A 219 1.99 8.04 30.18
N ILE A 220 1.00 8.79 29.71
CA ILE A 220 1.04 10.24 29.68
C ILE A 220 0.25 10.80 30.88
N PHE A 221 0.85 11.72 31.62
CA PHE A 221 0.23 12.38 32.77
C PHE A 221 0.01 13.85 32.43
N ASP A 222 -1.26 14.30 32.45
CA ASP A 222 -1.57 15.70 32.16
C ASP A 222 -1.52 16.55 33.45
N ASP A 223 -0.38 17.11 33.73
CA ASP A 223 -0.11 17.96 34.91
C ASP A 223 -0.41 19.46 34.68
N ARG A 224 -0.94 19.80 33.53
CA ARG A 224 -1.20 21.21 33.16
C ARG A 224 -2.36 21.81 33.93
N LYS A 225 -2.31 23.14 34.13
CA LYS A 225 -3.43 23.93 34.68
C LYS A 225 -4.40 24.35 33.60
N GLU A 226 -4.93 23.35 32.89
CA GLU A 226 -5.89 23.57 31.80
C GLU A 226 -7.31 23.19 32.20
N ARG A 227 -8.28 23.64 31.39
CA ARG A 227 -9.68 23.24 31.54
C ARG A 227 -9.84 21.77 31.16
N PRO A 228 -10.69 21.00 31.87
CA PRO A 228 -10.87 19.58 31.56
C PRO A 228 -11.19 19.28 30.08
N GLY A 229 -12.00 20.15 29.43
CA GLY A 229 -12.34 20.00 28.01
C GLY A 229 -11.13 20.10 27.07
N VAL A 230 -10.14 20.95 27.40
CA VAL A 230 -8.87 21.06 26.64
C VAL A 230 -8.03 19.81 26.85
N MET A 231 -7.88 19.36 28.11
CA MET A 231 -7.12 18.16 28.45
C MET A 231 -7.68 16.93 27.73
N PHE A 232 -9.01 16.77 27.71
CA PHE A 232 -9.68 15.67 27.00
C PHE A 232 -9.47 15.75 25.50
N ALA A 233 -9.63 16.94 24.91
CA ALA A 233 -9.46 17.15 23.47
C ALA A 233 -8.03 16.82 23.02
N ASP A 234 -7.01 17.21 23.81
CA ASP A 234 -5.62 16.91 23.49
C ASP A 234 -5.32 15.41 23.57
N MET A 235 -5.85 14.69 24.58
CA MET A 235 -5.66 13.25 24.69
C MET A 235 -6.41 12.49 23.58
N GLU A 236 -7.57 12.99 23.15
CA GLU A 236 -8.32 12.45 22.01
C GLU A 236 -7.60 12.74 20.68
N LEU A 237 -7.01 13.93 20.53
CA LEU A 237 -6.21 14.30 19.36
C LEU A 237 -4.99 13.39 19.19
N ILE A 238 -4.24 13.16 20.29
CA ILE A 238 -3.10 12.22 20.32
C ILE A 238 -3.58 10.78 20.08
N GLY A 239 -4.81 10.48 20.46
CA GLY A 239 -5.44 9.17 20.29
C GLY A 239 -5.06 8.16 21.37
N VAL A 240 -4.76 8.60 22.59
CA VAL A 240 -4.38 7.69 23.69
C VAL A 240 -5.50 6.66 23.91
N PRO A 241 -5.24 5.34 23.80
CA PRO A 241 -6.28 4.30 23.80
C PRO A 241 -7.14 4.27 25.07
N HIS A 242 -6.51 4.45 26.23
CA HIS A 242 -7.15 4.34 27.54
C HIS A 242 -7.00 5.65 28.32
N MET A 243 -8.09 6.32 28.62
CA MET A 243 -8.08 7.56 29.41
C MET A 243 -8.68 7.30 30.79
N VAL A 244 -7.93 7.66 31.81
CA VAL A 244 -8.35 7.60 33.23
C VAL A 244 -8.53 9.04 33.72
N VAL A 245 -9.75 9.39 34.07
CA VAL A 245 -10.12 10.74 34.52
C VAL A 245 -10.36 10.72 36.03
N ILE A 246 -9.58 11.54 36.73
CA ILE A 246 -9.63 11.62 38.19
C ILE A 246 -10.26 12.96 38.60
N GLY A 247 -11.50 12.91 39.04
CA GLY A 247 -12.23 14.06 39.57
C GLY A 247 -12.45 13.93 41.06
N GLU A 248 -12.35 15.03 41.79
CA GLU A 248 -12.46 15.06 43.27
C GLU A 248 -13.75 14.38 43.79
N LYS A 249 -14.90 14.68 43.16
CA LYS A 249 -16.19 14.12 43.57
C LYS A 249 -16.26 12.59 43.39
N ASN A 250 -15.78 12.11 42.27
CA ASN A 250 -15.82 10.67 41.97
C ASN A 250 -14.79 9.93 42.84
N LEU A 251 -13.60 10.51 43.04
CA LEU A 251 -12.57 9.96 43.90
C LEU A 251 -13.05 9.84 45.36
N ALA A 252 -13.77 10.84 45.86
CA ALA A 252 -14.37 10.80 47.20
C ALA A 252 -15.41 9.70 47.35
N ASN A 253 -16.08 9.31 46.27
CA ASN A 253 -17.02 8.18 46.21
C ASN A 253 -16.32 6.83 45.97
N GLY A 254 -15.00 6.79 45.83
CA GLY A 254 -14.24 5.57 45.52
C GLY A 254 -14.33 5.14 44.06
N GLU A 255 -14.66 6.06 43.16
CA GLU A 255 -14.87 5.79 41.74
C GLU A 255 -13.94 6.61 40.85
N ILE A 256 -13.50 6.02 39.75
CA ILE A 256 -12.67 6.63 38.72
C ILE A 256 -13.34 6.49 37.37
N GLU A 257 -13.43 7.55 36.58
CA GLU A 257 -13.95 7.48 35.22
C GLU A 257 -12.89 6.92 34.26
N TYR A 258 -13.25 5.89 33.53
CA TYR A 258 -12.46 5.33 32.44
C TYR A 258 -13.15 5.62 31.10
N LYS A 259 -12.35 5.91 30.06
CA LYS A 259 -12.82 6.08 28.69
C LYS A 259 -11.92 5.33 27.72
N ASN A 260 -12.54 4.55 26.83
CA ASN A 260 -11.85 3.90 25.70
C ASN A 260 -11.93 4.79 24.46
N ARG A 261 -10.77 5.11 23.85
CA ARG A 261 -10.71 5.99 22.68
C ARG A 261 -11.30 5.34 21.43
N ARG A 262 -11.10 4.04 21.24
CA ARG A 262 -11.56 3.31 20.05
C ARG A 262 -13.06 3.09 20.03
N THR A 263 -13.64 2.68 21.15
CA THR A 263 -15.07 2.40 21.24
C THR A 263 -15.91 3.61 21.65
N GLY A 264 -15.29 4.62 22.26
CA GLY A 264 -15.97 5.75 22.88
C GLY A 264 -16.68 5.40 24.19
N GLU A 265 -16.55 4.16 24.65
CA GLU A 265 -17.18 3.68 25.89
C GLU A 265 -16.62 4.37 27.12
N LYS A 266 -17.53 4.72 28.06
CA LYS A 266 -17.18 5.30 29.35
C LYS A 266 -17.73 4.44 30.46
N GLN A 267 -16.92 4.23 31.48
CA GLN A 267 -17.30 3.42 32.66
C GLN A 267 -16.80 4.08 33.94
N MET A 268 -17.57 3.90 35.01
CA MET A 268 -17.12 4.22 36.38
C MET A 268 -16.57 2.94 37.01
N ILE A 269 -15.30 2.97 37.38
CA ILE A 269 -14.56 1.82 37.89
C ILE A 269 -14.26 2.08 39.37
N ALA A 270 -14.49 1.10 40.24
CA ALA A 270 -14.10 1.20 41.63
C ALA A 270 -12.58 1.41 41.74
N LYS A 271 -12.18 2.36 42.57
CA LYS A 271 -10.76 2.76 42.73
C LYS A 271 -9.82 1.59 42.96
N GLU A 272 -10.24 0.62 43.79
CA GLU A 272 -9.47 -0.57 44.14
C GLU A 272 -9.34 -1.57 42.99
N GLN A 273 -10.25 -1.52 42.01
CA GLN A 273 -10.29 -2.43 40.85
C GLN A 273 -9.64 -1.85 39.61
N LEU A 274 -9.28 -0.57 39.61
CA LEU A 274 -8.82 0.15 38.42
C LEU A 274 -7.60 -0.50 37.78
N LEU A 275 -6.59 -0.88 38.56
CA LEU A 275 -5.36 -1.48 38.04
C LEU A 275 -5.60 -2.82 37.35
N ASP A 276 -6.41 -3.69 37.98
CA ASP A 276 -6.74 -5.00 37.40
C ASP A 276 -7.65 -4.83 36.18
N PHE A 277 -8.56 -3.87 36.19
CA PHE A 277 -9.37 -3.51 35.04
C PHE A 277 -8.49 -3.07 33.87
N LEU A 278 -7.56 -2.11 34.09
CA LEU A 278 -6.66 -1.64 33.04
C LEU A 278 -5.80 -2.76 32.46
N LYS A 279 -5.25 -3.66 33.30
CA LYS A 279 -4.51 -4.85 32.83
C LYS A 279 -5.35 -5.75 31.90
N GLY A 280 -6.64 -5.83 32.17
CA GLY A 280 -7.56 -6.59 31.31
C GLY A 280 -7.92 -5.89 30.00
N GLN A 281 -7.80 -4.56 29.94
CA GLN A 281 -8.07 -3.76 28.74
C GLN A 281 -6.85 -3.60 27.84
N ILE A 282 -5.68 -3.42 28.45
CA ILE A 282 -4.39 -3.33 27.71
C ILE A 282 -4.04 -4.73 27.24
N LYS A 283 -4.18 -4.97 25.95
CA LYS A 283 -3.75 -6.23 25.33
C LYS A 283 -2.23 -6.20 25.17
N ALA A 284 -1.58 -7.18 25.77
CA ALA A 284 -0.18 -7.49 25.53
C ALA A 284 0.05 -7.97 24.09
#